data_f1b6e8bfec179e5542fd8237a20c03b6
#
_entry.id   f1b6e8bfec179e5542fd8237a20c03b6
#
_cell.length_a   1.000
_cell.length_b   1.000
_cell.length_c   1.000
_cell.angle_alpha   90.00
_cell.angle_beta   90.00
_cell.angle_gamma   90.00
#
_symmetry.space_group_name_H-M   'P 1'
#
loop_
_entity.id
_entity.type
_entity.pdbx_description
1 polymer ?
#
loop_
_entity_poly.entity_id
_entity_poly.type
_entity_poly.pdbx_seq_one_letter_code
_entity_poly.pdbx_strand_id
1 'polypeptide(L)'
;MKFFLILFLIYALGNLHAAKPIQVKNLFEKDDFSQWTKVNGEKVDNGWTVKNGVIHRHSKGGDIITKEKFKDFELTFDWKISEAGNSGIKYRTRGSLGLEYQVLDDQKHRDNKNPTHRAASLYELVASPDSKPIKTVGEWNKGRIVAKGNQLEHWLNGEKVVEIKWGTEDWKKKFQQSKYRKNEGFGNWAGPILLQDHNDPVWFRNILIKKI
;
A
#
# COMPACT_ATOMS: atom_id res chain seq x y z
N MET A 1 -1.38 -72.23 31.68
CA MET A 1 -0.58 -71.01 31.52
C MET A 1 -1.20 -70.13 30.42
N LYS A 2 -1.86 -69.06 30.80
CA LYS A 2 -2.48 -68.13 29.84
C LYS A 2 -1.56 -66.87 29.74
N PHE A 3 -0.96 -66.63 28.56
CA PHE A 3 -0.17 -65.45 28.31
C PHE A 3 -1.12 -64.26 27.95
N PHE A 4 -1.10 -63.25 28.75
CA PHE A 4 -1.73 -61.96 28.43
C PHE A 4 -0.75 -61.08 27.62
N LEU A 5 -1.13 -60.76 26.38
CA LEU A 5 -0.40 -59.87 25.52
C LEU A 5 -0.91 -58.44 25.81
N ILE A 6 -0.08 -57.60 26.45
CA ILE A 6 -0.40 -56.18 26.68
C ILE A 6 0.06 -55.37 25.46
N LEU A 7 -0.90 -54.84 24.72
CA LEU A 7 -0.66 -53.95 23.57
C LEU A 7 -0.48 -52.52 24.09
N PHE A 8 0.74 -51.99 24.01
CA PHE A 8 0.99 -50.56 24.30
C PHE A 8 0.60 -49.73 23.09
N LEU A 9 -0.48 -48.96 23.21
CA LEU A 9 -0.86 -47.95 22.24
C LEU A 9 -0.05 -46.67 22.52
N ILE A 10 0.96 -46.36 21.69
CA ILE A 10 1.70 -45.09 21.75
C ILE A 10 0.87 -44.04 21.03
N TYR A 11 0.24 -43.14 21.78
CA TYR A 11 -0.37 -41.92 21.24
C TYR A 11 0.73 -40.93 20.89
N ALA A 12 1.01 -40.74 19.60
CA ALA A 12 1.82 -39.67 19.11
C ALA A 12 1.02 -38.33 19.23
N LEU A 13 1.29 -37.56 20.28
CA LEU A 13 0.81 -36.17 20.40
C LEU A 13 1.53 -35.34 19.36
N GLY A 14 0.92 -35.18 18.18
CA GLY A 14 1.35 -34.19 17.19
C GLY A 14 1.20 -32.80 17.77
N ASN A 15 2.31 -32.07 17.92
CA ASN A 15 2.31 -30.65 18.26
C ASN A 15 1.62 -29.85 17.14
N LEU A 16 0.33 -29.60 17.28
CA LEU A 16 -0.33 -28.56 16.47
C LEU A 16 0.28 -27.21 16.87
N HIS A 17 1.23 -26.71 16.10
CA HIS A 17 1.64 -25.32 16.20
C HIS A 17 0.45 -24.47 15.75
N ALA A 18 -0.27 -23.89 16.70
CA ALA A 18 -1.31 -22.91 16.41
C ALA A 18 -0.65 -21.75 15.64
N ALA A 19 -1.11 -21.50 14.42
CA ALA A 19 -0.64 -20.36 13.64
C ALA A 19 -0.87 -19.08 14.46
N LYS A 20 0.16 -18.24 14.59
CA LYS A 20 0.03 -16.95 15.29
C LYS A 20 -1.14 -16.17 14.67
N PRO A 21 -2.04 -15.59 15.49
CA PRO A 21 -3.15 -14.81 14.96
C PRO A 21 -2.60 -13.68 14.08
N ILE A 22 -3.18 -13.54 12.90
CA ILE A 22 -2.80 -12.50 11.95
C ILE A 22 -3.17 -11.15 12.56
N GLN A 23 -2.17 -10.35 12.92
CA GLN A 23 -2.37 -9.05 13.53
C GLN A 23 -2.59 -7.99 12.46
N VAL A 24 -3.76 -7.36 12.46
CA VAL A 24 -4.06 -6.16 11.69
C VAL A 24 -3.71 -4.94 12.55
N LYS A 25 -2.93 -4.02 12.01
CA LYS A 25 -2.51 -2.80 12.69
C LYS A 25 -3.16 -1.59 12.02
N ASN A 26 -3.78 -0.73 12.82
CA ASN A 26 -4.22 0.59 12.37
C ASN A 26 -3.03 1.56 12.43
N LEU A 27 -2.71 2.22 11.32
CA LEU A 27 -1.57 3.14 11.24
C LEU A 27 -1.87 4.53 11.82
N PHE A 28 -3.13 4.82 12.20
CA PHE A 28 -3.58 6.07 12.86
C PHE A 28 -4.54 5.80 14.03
N GLU A 29 -4.18 4.85 14.89
CA GLU A 29 -5.03 4.40 16.00
C GLU A 29 -5.34 5.52 17.02
N LYS A 30 -4.41 6.48 17.21
CA LYS A 30 -4.50 7.53 18.26
C LYS A 30 -4.85 8.91 17.73
N ASP A 31 -5.31 9.04 16.49
CA ASP A 31 -5.52 10.35 15.85
C ASP A 31 -4.30 11.29 15.95
N ASP A 32 -3.09 10.72 15.90
CA ASP A 32 -1.83 11.44 15.93
C ASP A 32 -0.82 10.89 14.90
N PHE A 33 0.30 11.58 14.76
CA PHE A 33 1.40 11.16 13.88
C PHE A 33 2.51 10.40 14.65
N SER A 34 2.24 9.82 15.81
CA SER A 34 3.25 9.12 16.63
C SER A 34 3.95 7.97 15.90
N GLN A 35 3.26 7.33 14.93
CA GLN A 35 3.80 6.26 14.08
C GLN A 35 4.40 6.76 12.76
N TRP A 36 4.40 8.09 12.53
CA TRP A 36 4.82 8.72 11.27
C TRP A 36 5.91 9.75 11.47
N THR A 37 6.68 10.00 10.42
CA THR A 37 7.66 11.10 10.32
C THR A 37 7.61 11.67 8.91
N LYS A 38 8.22 12.83 8.69
CA LYS A 38 8.62 13.27 7.34
C LYS A 38 9.73 12.35 6.81
N VAL A 39 9.96 12.35 5.50
CA VAL A 39 11.00 11.52 4.86
C VAL A 39 12.40 11.79 5.43
N ASN A 40 12.69 13.02 5.85
CA ASN A 40 13.95 13.41 6.48
C ASN A 40 14.05 13.03 7.98
N GLY A 41 13.03 12.35 8.53
CA GLY A 41 12.98 11.92 9.94
C GLY A 41 12.39 12.93 10.90
N GLU A 42 12.09 14.15 10.47
CA GLU A 42 11.45 15.17 11.30
C GLU A 42 10.01 14.81 11.66
N LYS A 43 9.50 15.46 12.70
CA LYS A 43 8.09 15.34 13.10
C LYS A 43 7.17 15.88 12.01
N VAL A 44 5.98 15.27 11.89
CA VAL A 44 4.90 15.82 11.07
C VAL A 44 4.27 16.98 11.86
N ASP A 45 4.55 18.20 11.48
CA ASP A 45 4.21 19.43 12.22
C ASP A 45 3.33 20.40 11.43
N ASN A 46 3.28 20.27 10.12
CA ASN A 46 2.49 21.13 9.25
C ASN A 46 2.01 20.36 8.01
N GLY A 47 1.10 20.96 7.23
CA GLY A 47 0.61 20.44 5.97
C GLY A 47 -0.35 19.27 6.08
N TRP A 48 -0.26 18.52 7.18
CA TRP A 48 -1.07 17.35 7.46
C TRP A 48 -1.80 17.50 8.80
N THR A 49 -3.04 17.06 8.83
CA THR A 49 -3.83 16.93 10.07
C THR A 49 -4.42 15.54 10.15
N VAL A 50 -4.68 15.08 11.38
CA VAL A 50 -5.47 13.88 11.64
C VAL A 50 -6.53 14.23 12.67
N LYS A 51 -7.80 13.90 12.36
CA LYS A 51 -8.94 14.15 13.25
C LYS A 51 -10.03 13.13 12.99
N ASN A 52 -10.53 12.49 14.04
CA ASN A 52 -11.58 11.46 13.97
C ASN A 52 -11.22 10.35 12.93
N GLY A 53 -9.97 9.88 12.94
CA GLY A 53 -9.48 8.85 12.02
C GLY A 53 -9.30 9.30 10.57
N VAL A 54 -9.51 10.59 10.25
CA VAL A 54 -9.31 11.14 8.91
C VAL A 54 -8.01 11.94 8.86
N ILE A 55 -7.11 11.52 7.99
CA ILE A 55 -5.87 12.21 7.66
C ILE A 55 -6.15 13.12 6.48
N HIS A 56 -5.75 14.38 6.58
CA HIS A 56 -5.95 15.39 5.55
C HIS A 56 -4.65 16.14 5.27
N ARG A 57 -4.19 16.05 4.02
CA ARG A 57 -3.17 16.95 3.48
C ARG A 57 -3.89 18.21 3.02
N HIS A 58 -3.69 19.32 3.72
CA HIS A 58 -4.39 20.60 3.47
C HIS A 58 -3.47 21.71 2.97
N SER A 59 -2.17 21.59 3.20
CA SER A 59 -1.16 22.54 2.74
C SER A 59 0.20 21.88 2.58
N LYS A 60 1.21 22.58 2.11
CA LYS A 60 2.55 22.05 1.92
C LYS A 60 3.14 21.55 3.26
N GLY A 61 3.45 20.26 3.35
CA GLY A 61 4.04 19.64 4.53
C GLY A 61 5.13 18.61 4.21
N GLY A 62 5.24 18.24 2.93
CA GLY A 62 6.11 17.15 2.46
C GLY A 62 5.50 15.77 2.67
N ASP A 63 6.10 14.78 2.04
CA ASP A 63 5.72 13.37 2.17
C ASP A 63 5.88 12.91 3.62
N ILE A 64 4.93 12.10 4.10
CA ILE A 64 5.01 11.46 5.40
C ILE A 64 5.15 9.95 5.25
N ILE A 65 5.97 9.33 6.14
CA ILE A 65 6.28 7.91 6.10
C ILE A 65 6.03 7.25 7.45
N THR A 66 5.66 5.97 7.44
CA THR A 66 5.63 5.17 8.66
C THR A 66 7.04 4.99 9.23
N LYS A 67 7.19 4.99 10.56
CA LYS A 67 8.45 4.62 11.23
C LYS A 67 8.80 3.15 11.01
N GLU A 68 7.78 2.29 10.91
CA GLU A 68 7.91 0.87 10.63
C GLU A 68 8.06 0.61 9.13
N LYS A 69 8.86 -0.42 8.78
CA LYS A 69 9.10 -0.87 7.42
C LYS A 69 8.34 -2.16 7.14
N PHE A 70 7.85 -2.31 5.92
CA PHE A 70 7.09 -3.46 5.46
C PHE A 70 7.65 -3.97 4.13
N LYS A 71 7.64 -5.29 3.94
CA LYS A 71 8.00 -5.93 2.67
C LYS A 71 6.83 -6.74 2.12
N ASP A 72 6.30 -7.67 2.93
CA ASP A 72 5.17 -8.51 2.59
C ASP A 72 3.99 -8.13 3.49
N PHE A 73 2.93 -7.63 2.85
CA PHE A 73 1.78 -7.08 3.57
C PHE A 73 0.54 -7.00 2.67
N GLU A 74 -0.60 -6.88 3.32
CA GLU A 74 -1.85 -6.36 2.77
C GLU A 74 -2.15 -5.03 3.46
N LEU A 75 -2.36 -3.98 2.67
CA LEU A 75 -2.72 -2.63 3.13
C LEU A 75 -4.10 -2.29 2.58
N THR A 76 -5.04 -1.95 3.45
CA THR A 76 -6.34 -1.41 3.08
C THR A 76 -6.46 0.03 3.54
N PHE A 77 -7.16 0.84 2.78
CA PHE A 77 -7.34 2.26 3.06
C PHE A 77 -8.54 2.82 2.29
N ASP A 78 -9.14 3.88 2.82
CA ASP A 78 -10.04 4.72 2.05
C ASP A 78 -9.31 6.01 1.67
N TRP A 79 -9.56 6.51 0.45
CA TRP A 79 -9.01 7.76 -0.03
C TRP A 79 -10.05 8.62 -0.73
N LYS A 80 -9.84 9.92 -0.70
CA LYS A 80 -10.64 10.94 -1.36
C LYS A 80 -9.71 12.02 -1.87
N ILE A 81 -9.94 12.54 -3.08
CA ILE A 81 -9.11 13.56 -3.71
C ILE A 81 -9.93 14.79 -4.07
N SER A 82 -9.28 15.95 -4.07
CA SER A 82 -9.86 17.21 -4.58
C SER A 82 -9.98 17.20 -6.10
N GLU A 83 -10.76 18.15 -6.63
CA GLU A 83 -10.81 18.42 -8.07
C GLU A 83 -9.42 18.73 -8.61
N ALA A 84 -9.08 18.17 -9.78
CA ALA A 84 -7.77 18.20 -10.42
C ALA A 84 -6.61 17.79 -9.49
N GLY A 85 -6.88 17.01 -8.43
CA GLY A 85 -5.89 16.64 -7.43
C GLY A 85 -5.05 15.44 -7.81
N ASN A 86 -3.83 15.41 -7.23
CA ASN A 86 -2.84 14.34 -7.37
C ASN A 86 -2.24 14.00 -6.00
N SER A 87 -2.07 12.75 -5.73
CA SER A 87 -1.41 12.17 -4.56
C SER A 87 -1.08 10.70 -4.83
N GLY A 88 -0.58 10.00 -3.84
CA GLY A 88 -0.29 8.57 -3.95
C GLY A 88 0.01 7.91 -2.61
N ILE A 89 -0.10 6.60 -2.58
CA ILE A 89 0.42 5.77 -1.50
C ILE A 89 1.60 4.98 -2.04
N LYS A 90 2.81 5.27 -1.51
CA LYS A 90 4.00 4.54 -1.91
C LYS A 90 4.35 3.46 -0.90
N TYR A 91 4.92 2.38 -1.40
CA TYR A 91 5.30 1.23 -0.59
C TYR A 91 6.60 0.61 -1.10
N ARG A 92 7.23 -0.23 -0.27
CA ARG A 92 8.57 -0.76 -0.51
C ARG A 92 9.53 0.37 -0.89
N THR A 93 9.53 1.43 -0.08
CA THR A 93 10.23 2.70 -0.38
C THR A 93 11.66 2.74 0.14
N ARG A 94 12.48 3.58 -0.52
CA ARG A 94 13.75 4.15 -0.02
C ARG A 94 13.69 5.66 -0.21
N GLY A 95 13.64 6.42 0.90
CA GLY A 95 13.27 7.82 0.86
C GLY A 95 11.88 8.01 0.24
N SER A 96 11.74 8.94 -0.70
CA SER A 96 10.51 9.17 -1.46
C SER A 96 10.34 8.25 -2.69
N LEU A 97 11.33 7.39 -2.98
CA LEU A 97 11.30 6.48 -4.12
C LEU A 97 10.66 5.15 -3.71
N GLY A 98 9.68 4.66 -4.46
CA GLY A 98 9.00 3.39 -4.21
C GLY A 98 7.94 3.06 -5.24
N LEU A 99 7.34 1.87 -5.13
CA LEU A 99 6.13 1.52 -5.86
C LEU A 99 5.00 2.42 -5.39
N GLU A 100 4.09 2.79 -6.29
CA GLU A 100 3.06 3.76 -5.98
C GLU A 100 1.69 3.31 -6.47
N TYR A 101 0.74 3.27 -5.54
CA TYR A 101 -0.69 3.25 -5.83
C TYR A 101 -1.12 4.70 -6.08
N GLN A 102 -1.43 5.02 -7.34
CA GLN A 102 -1.77 6.38 -7.74
C GLN A 102 -3.14 6.81 -7.19
N VAL A 103 -3.22 8.04 -6.67
CA VAL A 103 -4.46 8.72 -6.28
C VAL A 103 -4.60 9.97 -7.12
N LEU A 104 -5.57 10.00 -8.04
CA LEU A 104 -5.69 11.05 -9.05
C LEU A 104 -7.16 11.38 -9.32
N ASP A 105 -7.43 12.63 -9.65
CA ASP A 105 -8.64 13.00 -10.42
C ASP A 105 -8.43 12.64 -11.90
N ASP A 106 -8.94 11.48 -12.29
CA ASP A 106 -8.79 10.96 -13.66
C ASP A 106 -9.50 11.80 -14.72
N GLN A 107 -10.35 12.74 -14.34
CA GLN A 107 -11.10 13.57 -15.28
C GLN A 107 -10.39 14.90 -15.57
N LYS A 108 -9.85 15.55 -14.55
CA LYS A 108 -9.36 16.93 -14.66
C LYS A 108 -7.86 17.09 -14.47
N HIS A 109 -7.18 16.16 -13.78
CA HIS A 109 -5.73 16.31 -13.60
C HIS A 109 -4.99 16.01 -14.92
N ARG A 110 -3.98 16.85 -15.24
CA ARG A 110 -3.22 16.77 -16.51
C ARG A 110 -2.50 15.43 -16.75
N ASP A 111 -2.12 14.70 -15.68
CA ASP A 111 -1.42 13.43 -15.76
C ASP A 111 -2.33 12.28 -16.25
N ASN A 112 -3.65 12.46 -16.28
CA ASN A 112 -4.61 11.47 -16.76
C ASN A 112 -4.38 11.04 -18.22
N LYS A 113 -3.64 11.86 -18.98
CA LYS A 113 -3.27 11.58 -20.38
C LYS A 113 -2.41 10.33 -20.52
N ASN A 114 -1.61 10.02 -19.48
CA ASN A 114 -0.86 8.77 -19.44
C ASN A 114 -1.65 7.70 -18.67
N PRO A 115 -2.04 6.58 -19.30
CA PRO A 115 -2.82 5.53 -18.64
C PRO A 115 -2.16 4.98 -17.36
N THR A 116 -0.82 4.89 -17.30
CA THR A 116 -0.10 4.39 -16.12
C THR A 116 -0.06 5.41 -14.97
N HIS A 117 -0.55 6.63 -15.17
CA HIS A 117 -0.64 7.68 -14.15
C HIS A 117 -2.05 7.85 -13.58
N ARG A 118 -3.05 7.11 -14.07
CA ARG A 118 -4.42 7.18 -13.60
C ARG A 118 -4.60 6.52 -12.24
N ALA A 119 -5.66 6.89 -11.54
CA ALA A 119 -5.97 6.36 -10.21
C ALA A 119 -5.93 4.84 -10.15
N ALA A 120 -5.39 4.31 -9.05
CA ALA A 120 -5.16 2.89 -8.76
C ALA A 120 -4.15 2.17 -9.68
N SER A 121 -3.55 2.84 -10.69
CA SER A 121 -2.43 2.30 -11.45
C SER A 121 -1.22 2.03 -10.54
N LEU A 122 -0.40 1.04 -10.90
CA LEU A 122 0.98 0.98 -10.42
C LEU A 122 1.78 1.99 -11.24
N TYR A 123 1.93 3.17 -10.68
CA TYR A 123 2.41 4.37 -11.34
C TYR A 123 3.65 4.12 -12.19
N GLU A 124 3.65 4.61 -13.44
CA GLU A 124 4.70 4.41 -14.46
C GLU A 124 4.81 2.98 -15.02
N LEU A 125 4.25 1.96 -14.37
CA LEU A 125 4.53 0.57 -14.70
C LEU A 125 3.32 -0.18 -15.29
N VAL A 126 2.16 -0.12 -14.61
CA VAL A 126 0.97 -0.87 -15.02
C VAL A 126 -0.26 0.02 -14.90
N ALA A 127 -0.93 0.24 -16.01
CA ALA A 127 -2.18 0.98 -16.04
C ALA A 127 -3.32 0.18 -15.38
N SER A 128 -4.15 0.87 -14.59
CA SER A 128 -5.48 0.37 -14.23
C SER A 128 -6.42 0.46 -15.44
N PRO A 129 -7.42 -0.43 -15.58
CA PRO A 129 -8.35 -0.38 -16.71
C PRO A 129 -9.22 0.89 -16.68
N ASP A 130 -9.65 1.35 -17.85
CA ASP A 130 -10.54 2.51 -17.96
C ASP A 130 -11.92 2.24 -17.34
N SER A 131 -12.36 0.98 -17.32
CA SER A 131 -13.62 0.52 -16.71
C SER A 131 -13.56 0.35 -15.19
N LYS A 132 -12.43 0.71 -14.54
CA LYS A 132 -12.31 0.56 -13.07
C LYS A 132 -13.44 1.26 -12.30
N PRO A 133 -13.90 0.71 -11.17
CA PRO A 133 -15.04 1.23 -10.41
C PRO A 133 -14.68 2.47 -9.58
N ILE A 134 -14.10 3.51 -10.20
CA ILE A 134 -13.75 4.75 -9.52
C ILE A 134 -14.99 5.58 -9.23
N LYS A 135 -15.06 6.18 -8.04
CA LYS A 135 -16.12 7.10 -7.65
C LYS A 135 -15.79 8.54 -8.03
N THR A 136 -16.81 9.37 -8.05
CA THR A 136 -16.71 10.81 -8.33
C THR A 136 -15.75 11.49 -7.36
N VAL A 137 -15.04 12.51 -7.85
CA VAL A 137 -14.16 13.37 -7.04
C VAL A 137 -14.90 13.90 -5.82
N GLY A 138 -14.26 13.87 -4.67
CA GLY A 138 -14.86 14.23 -3.38
C GLY A 138 -15.55 13.06 -2.65
N GLU A 139 -15.76 11.92 -3.31
CA GLU A 139 -16.26 10.70 -2.67
C GLU A 139 -15.14 9.78 -2.19
N TRP A 140 -15.46 8.93 -1.20
CA TRP A 140 -14.52 7.97 -0.65
C TRP A 140 -14.40 6.71 -1.53
N ASN A 141 -13.19 6.44 -2.02
CA ASN A 141 -12.82 5.20 -2.68
C ASN A 141 -12.12 4.26 -1.68
N LYS A 142 -12.34 2.95 -1.82
CA LYS A 142 -11.63 1.92 -1.07
C LYS A 142 -10.46 1.40 -1.90
N GLY A 143 -9.24 1.55 -1.39
CA GLY A 143 -8.04 0.99 -1.98
C GLY A 143 -7.55 -0.22 -1.19
N ARG A 144 -6.90 -1.16 -1.90
CA ARG A 144 -6.14 -2.25 -1.27
C ARG A 144 -4.89 -2.54 -2.09
N ILE A 145 -3.78 -2.72 -1.40
CA ILE A 145 -2.50 -3.15 -1.96
C ILE A 145 -2.15 -4.50 -1.36
N VAL A 146 -1.80 -5.48 -2.20
CA VAL A 146 -1.19 -6.74 -1.78
C VAL A 146 0.22 -6.79 -2.32
N ALA A 147 1.20 -6.89 -1.42
CA ALA A 147 2.61 -7.11 -1.75
C ALA A 147 3.07 -8.36 -1.01
N LYS A 148 3.24 -9.48 -1.72
CA LYS A 148 3.63 -10.77 -1.15
C LYS A 148 4.69 -11.44 -2.02
N GLY A 149 5.91 -11.57 -1.49
CA GLY A 149 7.03 -12.04 -2.28
C GLY A 149 7.23 -11.17 -3.53
N ASN A 150 7.06 -11.76 -4.70
CA ASN A 150 7.10 -11.06 -5.99
C ASN A 150 5.73 -10.64 -6.54
N GLN A 151 4.62 -11.08 -5.91
CA GLN A 151 3.26 -10.74 -6.32
C GLN A 151 2.90 -9.34 -5.84
N LEU A 152 2.40 -8.49 -6.75
CA LEU A 152 1.93 -7.14 -6.50
C LEU A 152 0.53 -6.99 -7.07
N GLU A 153 -0.41 -6.49 -6.26
CA GLU A 153 -1.78 -6.24 -6.68
C GLU A 153 -2.27 -4.88 -6.18
N HIS A 154 -3.03 -4.19 -7.03
CA HIS A 154 -3.85 -3.05 -6.60
C HIS A 154 -5.33 -3.37 -6.81
N TRP A 155 -6.14 -2.95 -5.86
CA TRP A 155 -7.57 -3.13 -5.86
C TRP A 155 -8.25 -1.78 -5.64
N LEU A 156 -9.36 -1.55 -6.30
CA LEU A 156 -10.19 -0.35 -6.18
C LEU A 156 -11.64 -0.76 -6.01
N ASN A 157 -12.28 -0.30 -4.94
CA ASN A 157 -13.71 -0.54 -4.64
C ASN A 157 -14.15 -2.01 -4.77
N GLY A 158 -13.27 -2.95 -4.39
CA GLY A 158 -13.52 -4.39 -4.41
C GLY A 158 -13.05 -5.13 -5.65
N GLU A 159 -12.62 -4.42 -6.70
CA GLU A 159 -12.11 -5.03 -7.94
C GLU A 159 -10.58 -4.97 -8.02
N LYS A 160 -9.95 -6.06 -8.47
CA LYS A 160 -8.51 -6.08 -8.76
C LYS A 160 -8.25 -5.37 -10.10
N VAL A 161 -7.54 -4.25 -10.04
CA VAL A 161 -7.28 -3.38 -11.20
C VAL A 161 -5.85 -3.43 -11.69
N VAL A 162 -4.91 -3.93 -10.89
CA VAL A 162 -3.52 -4.18 -11.27
C VAL A 162 -3.06 -5.51 -10.67
N GLU A 163 -2.36 -6.30 -11.48
CA GLU A 163 -1.61 -7.46 -11.05
C GLU A 163 -0.32 -7.58 -11.85
N ILE A 164 0.81 -7.76 -11.17
CA ILE A 164 2.10 -8.02 -11.79
C ILE A 164 3.01 -8.80 -10.85
N LYS A 165 3.92 -9.60 -11.42
CA LYS A 165 4.97 -10.30 -10.67
C LYS A 165 6.31 -9.60 -10.88
N TRP A 166 6.86 -9.04 -9.80
CA TRP A 166 8.19 -8.43 -9.79
C TRP A 166 9.25 -9.42 -10.29
N GLY A 167 10.19 -8.93 -11.10
CA GLY A 167 11.32 -9.71 -11.60
C GLY A 167 11.04 -10.61 -12.81
N THR A 168 9.78 -10.74 -13.26
CA THR A 168 9.44 -11.44 -14.52
C THR A 168 9.87 -10.64 -15.75
N GLU A 169 9.85 -11.24 -16.92
CA GLU A 169 10.19 -10.54 -18.17
C GLU A 169 9.21 -9.38 -18.45
N ASP A 170 7.92 -9.53 -18.13
CA ASP A 170 6.94 -8.45 -18.25
C ASP A 170 7.29 -7.28 -17.31
N TRP A 171 7.64 -7.57 -16.03
CA TRP A 171 8.13 -6.56 -15.11
C TRP A 171 9.37 -5.85 -15.65
N LYS A 172 10.38 -6.59 -16.08
CA LYS A 172 11.64 -6.03 -16.60
C LYS A 172 11.41 -5.10 -17.77
N LYS A 173 10.56 -5.49 -18.72
CA LYS A 173 10.18 -4.68 -19.89
C LYS A 173 9.56 -3.35 -19.45
N LYS A 174 8.56 -3.38 -18.56
CA LYS A 174 7.87 -2.18 -18.04
C LYS A 174 8.82 -1.30 -17.24
N PHE A 175 9.64 -1.91 -16.37
CA PHE A 175 10.64 -1.20 -15.57
C PHE A 175 11.66 -0.46 -16.45
N GLN A 176 12.19 -1.09 -17.49
CA GLN A 176 13.14 -0.45 -18.42
C GLN A 176 12.54 0.73 -19.19
N GLN A 177 11.24 0.72 -19.43
CA GLN A 177 10.51 1.82 -20.09
C GLN A 177 10.15 2.96 -19.12
N SER A 178 10.21 2.73 -17.80
CA SER A 178 9.81 3.68 -16.78
C SER A 178 10.94 4.67 -16.42
N LYS A 179 10.58 5.76 -15.75
CA LYS A 179 11.57 6.68 -15.16
C LYS A 179 12.45 6.02 -14.09
N TYR A 180 12.04 4.89 -13.57
CA TYR A 180 12.72 4.15 -12.49
C TYR A 180 13.86 3.25 -12.97
N ARG A 181 14.07 3.07 -14.28
CA ARG A 181 14.99 2.10 -14.89
C ARG A 181 16.44 2.10 -14.38
N LYS A 182 16.88 3.19 -13.75
CA LYS A 182 18.24 3.33 -13.18
C LYS A 182 18.30 2.93 -11.69
N ASN A 183 17.16 2.57 -11.07
CA ASN A 183 17.12 2.29 -9.63
C ASN A 183 17.14 0.77 -9.40
N GLU A 184 18.32 0.24 -9.12
CA GLU A 184 18.51 -1.18 -8.87
C GLU A 184 17.67 -1.68 -7.69
N GLY A 185 17.02 -2.84 -7.87
CA GLY A 185 16.16 -3.46 -6.86
C GLY A 185 14.84 -2.72 -6.61
N PHE A 186 14.49 -1.72 -7.43
CA PHE A 186 13.23 -0.98 -7.32
C PHE A 186 12.02 -1.93 -7.22
N GLY A 187 11.20 -1.72 -6.19
CA GLY A 187 10.00 -2.51 -5.93
C GLY A 187 10.22 -3.80 -5.12
N ASN A 188 11.47 -4.13 -4.73
CA ASN A 188 11.76 -5.33 -3.92
C ASN A 188 12.39 -5.00 -2.56
N TRP A 189 12.30 -3.76 -2.12
CA TRP A 189 12.83 -3.34 -0.82
C TRP A 189 11.85 -3.62 0.32
N ALA A 190 12.34 -3.74 1.54
CA ALA A 190 11.56 -3.50 2.74
C ALA A 190 11.63 -2.00 3.03
N GLY A 191 10.49 -1.34 3.09
CA GLY A 191 10.42 0.11 3.27
C GLY A 191 9.16 0.57 3.98
N PRO A 192 9.11 1.83 4.43
CA PRO A 192 7.91 2.41 5.00
C PRO A 192 6.78 2.54 3.97
N ILE A 193 5.55 2.69 4.47
CA ILE A 193 4.42 3.21 3.71
C ILE A 193 4.54 4.73 3.70
N LEU A 194 4.33 5.34 2.54
CA LEU A 194 4.43 6.79 2.35
C LEU A 194 3.10 7.32 1.83
N LEU A 195 2.62 8.41 2.43
CA LEU A 195 1.54 9.24 1.91
C LEU A 195 2.16 10.45 1.23
N GLN A 196 1.81 10.64 -0.05
CA GLN A 196 2.45 11.67 -0.89
C GLN A 196 1.80 13.03 -0.72
N ASP A 197 2.63 14.06 -0.53
CA ASP A 197 2.29 15.46 -0.67
C ASP A 197 2.60 15.95 -2.10
N HIS A 198 1.59 15.94 -2.96
CA HIS A 198 1.72 16.44 -4.35
C HIS A 198 1.06 17.81 -4.55
N ASN A 199 1.02 18.65 -3.51
CA ASN A 199 0.46 19.99 -3.45
C ASN A 199 -1.08 20.09 -3.45
N ASP A 200 -1.82 19.01 -3.65
CA ASP A 200 -3.28 19.02 -3.74
C ASP A 200 -3.92 18.44 -2.47
N PRO A 201 -5.10 18.93 -2.05
CA PRO A 201 -5.81 18.35 -0.92
C PRO A 201 -6.21 16.90 -1.18
N VAL A 202 -5.84 16.04 -0.24
CA VAL A 202 -6.20 14.61 -0.24
C VAL A 202 -6.54 14.17 1.17
N TRP A 203 -7.48 13.23 1.27
CA TRP A 203 -7.92 12.66 2.54
C TRP A 203 -7.74 11.16 2.51
N PHE A 204 -7.27 10.62 3.64
CA PHE A 204 -7.15 9.18 3.88
C PHE A 204 -7.82 8.81 5.20
N ARG A 205 -8.32 7.58 5.31
CA ARG A 205 -8.84 7.01 6.55
C ARG A 205 -8.77 5.48 6.51
N ASN A 206 -9.02 4.81 7.62
CA ASN A 206 -9.07 3.34 7.71
C ASN A 206 -7.80 2.69 7.13
N ILE A 207 -6.62 3.26 7.42
CA ILE A 207 -5.34 2.73 6.94
C ILE A 207 -4.93 1.56 7.84
N LEU A 208 -5.25 0.35 7.38
CA LEU A 208 -5.01 -0.89 8.11
C LEU A 208 -3.98 -1.72 7.37
N ILE A 209 -2.95 -2.19 8.08
CA ILE A 209 -1.92 -3.04 7.53
C ILE A 209 -1.85 -4.39 8.24
N LYS A 210 -1.69 -5.44 7.45
CA LYS A 210 -1.52 -6.82 7.87
C LYS A 210 -0.24 -7.36 7.27
N LYS A 211 0.72 -7.79 8.08
CA LYS A 211 1.90 -8.54 7.61
C LYS A 211 1.48 -9.95 7.17
N ILE A 212 1.99 -10.43 6.04
CA ILE A 212 1.63 -11.73 5.45
C ILE A 212 2.86 -12.53 5.02
#